data_d9a13a273427a7b51d66d3bf182650e8
#
_entry.id   d9a13a273427a7b51d66d3bf182650e8
#
_cell.length_a   1.000
_cell.length_b   1.000
_cell.length_c   1.000
_cell.angle_alpha   90.00
_cell.angle_beta   90.00
_cell.angle_gamma   90.00
#
_symmetry.space_group_name_H-M   'P 1'
#
loop_
_entity.id
_entity.type
_entity.pdbx_description
1 polymer ?
#
loop_
_entity_poly.entity_id
_entity_poly.type
_entity_poly.pdbx_seq_one_letter_code
_entity_poly.pdbx_strand_id
1 'polypeptide(L)'
;MNLRQQLAQFLSLAYVFTSAFIAWKTLGVVANSHSPIVVVLSGSMEPAFQRGDILFLWNRDSYAKVGDVVVYEIKGKSIPIVHRVLREHRSEDDQLLLTKGDNNAQDDLLLYSRKQNYLSQKNDLVGTVKGYFPKLGYI
;
A
#
# COMPACT_ATOMS: atom_id res chain seq x y z
N MET A 1 32.41 18.96 -26.94
CA MET A 1 32.66 17.93 -25.90
C MET A 1 33.30 16.72 -26.51
N ASN A 2 34.25 16.15 -25.85
CA ASN A 2 34.85 14.91 -26.31
C ASN A 2 34.00 13.70 -25.85
N LEU A 3 34.24 12.56 -26.47
CA LEU A 3 33.52 11.32 -26.21
C LEU A 3 33.60 10.89 -24.74
N ARG A 4 34.76 11.08 -24.12
CA ARG A 4 34.98 10.71 -22.70
C ARG A 4 34.05 11.48 -21.77
N GLN A 5 33.85 12.77 -21.97
CA GLN A 5 32.94 13.59 -21.17
C GLN A 5 31.47 13.17 -21.35
N GLN A 6 31.08 12.87 -22.59
CA GLN A 6 29.72 12.40 -22.89
C GLN A 6 29.44 11.06 -22.24
N LEU A 7 30.38 10.12 -22.28
CA LEU A 7 30.27 8.84 -21.61
C LEU A 7 30.21 9.00 -20.08
N ALA A 8 31.01 9.90 -19.51
CA ALA A 8 30.98 10.17 -18.07
C ALA A 8 29.64 10.74 -17.64
N GLN A 9 29.03 11.65 -18.40
CA GLN A 9 27.71 12.20 -18.10
C GLN A 9 26.62 11.14 -18.21
N PHE A 10 26.69 10.29 -19.25
CA PHE A 10 25.74 9.18 -19.40
C PHE A 10 25.83 8.21 -18.24
N LEU A 11 27.04 7.85 -17.81
CA LEU A 11 27.24 6.95 -16.66
C LEU A 11 26.74 7.57 -15.34
N SER A 12 26.93 8.87 -15.15
CA SER A 12 26.41 9.57 -13.98
C SER A 12 24.89 9.53 -13.92
N LEU A 13 24.23 9.76 -15.06
CA LEU A 13 22.77 9.71 -15.18
C LEU A 13 22.26 8.29 -14.92
N ALA A 14 22.90 7.29 -15.54
CA ALA A 14 22.56 5.88 -15.34
C ALA A 14 22.73 5.47 -13.86
N TYR A 15 23.77 5.96 -13.21
CA TYR A 15 24.02 5.72 -11.78
C TYR A 15 22.87 6.25 -10.91
N VAL A 16 22.40 7.46 -11.19
CA VAL A 16 21.28 8.06 -10.46
C VAL A 16 20.01 7.22 -10.58
N PHE A 17 19.63 6.81 -11.79
CA PHE A 17 18.45 5.97 -12.02
C PHE A 17 18.58 4.59 -11.36
N THR A 18 19.76 3.99 -11.46
CA THR A 18 20.03 2.69 -10.84
C THR A 18 19.94 2.77 -9.33
N SER A 19 20.50 3.83 -8.72
CA SER A 19 20.43 4.06 -7.27
C SER A 19 18.99 4.23 -6.80
N ALA A 20 18.16 4.99 -7.53
CA ALA A 20 16.76 5.17 -7.21
C ALA A 20 15.99 3.84 -7.30
N PHE A 21 16.25 3.04 -8.32
CA PHE A 21 15.62 1.72 -8.47
C PHE A 21 16.01 0.77 -7.34
N ILE A 22 17.30 0.74 -6.98
CA ILE A 22 17.79 -0.08 -5.87
C ILE A 22 17.13 0.35 -4.56
N ALA A 23 17.03 1.66 -4.31
CA ALA A 23 16.39 2.19 -3.10
C ALA A 23 14.93 1.76 -3.02
N TRP A 24 14.18 1.84 -4.14
CA TRP A 24 12.79 1.40 -4.19
C TRP A 24 12.64 -0.09 -3.92
N LYS A 25 13.46 -0.92 -4.56
CA LYS A 25 13.43 -2.37 -4.37
C LYS A 25 13.85 -2.77 -2.95
N THR A 26 14.83 -2.09 -2.38
CA THR A 26 15.26 -2.31 -0.99
C THR A 26 14.13 -1.98 -0.02
N LEU A 27 13.42 -0.87 -0.23
CA LEU A 27 12.26 -0.50 0.59
C LEU A 27 11.16 -1.56 0.49
N GLY A 28 10.90 -2.06 -0.72
CA GLY A 28 9.93 -3.14 -0.93
C GLY A 28 10.29 -4.42 -0.19
N VAL A 29 11.57 -4.81 -0.21
CA VAL A 29 12.06 -6.00 0.50
C VAL A 29 11.97 -5.81 2.02
N VAL A 30 12.38 -4.65 2.54
CA VAL A 30 12.33 -4.34 3.98
C VAL A 30 10.89 -4.31 4.47
N ALA A 31 9.99 -3.69 3.73
CA ALA A 31 8.59 -3.59 4.08
C ALA A 31 7.80 -4.88 3.76
N ASN A 32 8.40 -5.81 3.03
CA ASN A 32 7.76 -7.05 2.55
C ASN A 32 6.48 -6.75 1.73
N SER A 33 6.54 -5.74 0.87
CA SER A 33 5.41 -5.31 0.04
C SER A 33 5.89 -4.92 -1.35
N HIS A 34 5.13 -5.27 -2.37
CA HIS A 34 5.42 -4.85 -3.75
C HIS A 34 5.13 -3.37 -3.98
N SER A 35 4.34 -2.76 -3.10
CA SER A 35 3.99 -1.33 -3.17
C SER A 35 4.13 -0.69 -1.79
N PRO A 36 5.38 -0.40 -1.33
CA PRO A 36 5.60 0.13 0.01
C PRO A 36 5.12 1.56 0.21
N ILE A 37 4.84 2.29 -0.88
CA ILE A 37 4.35 3.67 -0.85
C ILE A 37 3.13 3.77 -1.76
N VAL A 38 2.03 4.30 -1.25
CA VAL A 38 0.80 4.52 -2.01
C VAL A 38 0.26 5.92 -1.76
N VAL A 39 -0.57 6.41 -2.68
CA VAL A 39 -1.23 7.73 -2.60
C VAL A 39 -2.72 7.54 -2.43
N VAL A 40 -3.33 8.30 -1.51
CA VAL A 40 -4.77 8.29 -1.28
C VAL A 40 -5.48 9.02 -2.42
N LEU A 41 -6.42 8.36 -3.08
CA LEU A 41 -7.14 8.88 -4.25
C LEU A 41 -8.60 9.25 -3.96
N SER A 42 -9.15 8.85 -2.82
CA SER A 42 -10.57 9.08 -2.49
C SER A 42 -10.75 9.61 -1.07
N GLY A 43 -11.95 10.07 -0.76
CA GLY A 43 -12.29 10.57 0.57
C GLY A 43 -12.88 9.52 1.52
N SER A 44 -12.77 8.23 1.22
CA SER A 44 -13.38 7.17 2.03
C SER A 44 -12.78 7.04 3.44
N MET A 45 -11.57 7.56 3.66
CA MET A 45 -10.88 7.54 4.95
C MET A 45 -10.82 8.90 5.65
N GLU A 46 -11.56 9.89 5.16
CA GLU A 46 -11.64 11.17 5.86
C GLU A 46 -12.37 11.01 7.21
N PRO A 47 -11.96 11.75 8.25
CA PRO A 47 -10.89 12.76 8.29
C PRO A 47 -9.48 12.18 8.54
N ALA A 48 -9.33 10.88 8.75
CA ALA A 48 -8.03 10.29 9.10
C ALA A 48 -7.00 10.49 7.99
N PHE A 49 -7.38 10.17 6.74
CA PHE A 49 -6.54 10.40 5.57
C PHE A 49 -7.33 11.12 4.51
N GLN A 50 -6.71 12.09 3.86
CA GLN A 50 -7.31 12.91 2.81
C GLN A 50 -6.68 12.58 1.46
N ARG A 51 -7.35 12.97 0.38
CA ARG A 51 -6.79 12.81 -0.98
C ARG A 51 -5.44 13.50 -1.08
N GLY A 52 -4.49 12.82 -1.71
CA GLY A 52 -3.13 13.33 -1.90
C GLY A 52 -2.18 13.01 -0.76
N ASP A 53 -2.63 12.34 0.28
CA ASP A 53 -1.73 11.86 1.33
C ASP A 53 -0.89 10.69 0.82
N ILE A 54 0.38 10.66 1.19
CA ILE A 54 1.29 9.55 0.87
C ILE A 54 1.37 8.63 2.08
N LEU A 55 1.15 7.34 1.86
CA LEU A 55 1.14 6.33 2.91
C LEU A 55 2.33 5.39 2.76
N PHE A 56 2.97 5.08 3.90
CA PHE A 56 4.01 4.07 3.98
C PHE A 56 3.44 2.76 4.52
N LEU A 57 3.68 1.67 3.79
CA LEU A 57 3.15 0.36 4.10
C LEU A 57 4.22 -0.56 4.70
N TRP A 58 3.78 -1.42 5.59
CA TRP A 58 4.61 -2.44 6.23
C TRP A 58 3.85 -3.76 6.25
N ASN A 59 4.45 -4.82 5.74
CA ASN A 59 3.79 -6.12 5.61
C ASN A 59 4.62 -7.25 6.23
N ARG A 60 5.35 -6.95 7.31
CA ARG A 60 6.11 -7.97 8.04
C ARG A 60 5.47 -8.37 9.36
N ASP A 61 4.43 -7.69 9.77
CA ASP A 61 3.69 -8.07 10.96
C ASP A 61 2.94 -9.39 10.70
N SER A 62 2.91 -10.25 11.69
CA SER A 62 2.22 -11.55 11.57
C SER A 62 0.72 -11.39 11.38
N TYR A 63 0.14 -10.38 12.02
CA TYR A 63 -1.30 -10.15 11.99
C TYR A 63 -1.60 -8.65 11.97
N ALA A 64 -2.64 -8.28 11.24
CA ALA A 64 -3.25 -6.96 11.36
C ALA A 64 -4.18 -6.95 12.57
N LYS A 65 -4.28 -5.82 13.26
CA LYS A 65 -5.14 -5.67 14.43
C LYS A 65 -6.39 -4.89 14.07
N VAL A 66 -7.48 -5.11 14.82
CA VAL A 66 -8.68 -4.28 14.70
C VAL A 66 -8.29 -2.81 14.97
N GLY A 67 -8.70 -1.92 14.08
CA GLY A 67 -8.33 -0.51 14.11
C GLY A 67 -7.12 -0.14 13.25
N ASP A 68 -6.32 -1.10 12.80
CA ASP A 68 -5.23 -0.84 11.86
C ASP A 68 -5.80 -0.42 10.50
N VAL A 69 -5.12 0.50 9.83
CA VAL A 69 -5.44 0.86 8.44
C VAL A 69 -4.60 -0.01 7.53
N VAL A 70 -5.25 -0.73 6.63
CA VAL A 70 -4.60 -1.67 5.72
C VAL A 70 -4.88 -1.29 4.27
N VAL A 71 -3.97 -1.69 3.39
CA VAL A 71 -4.14 -1.57 1.93
C VAL A 71 -4.30 -2.98 1.38
N TYR A 72 -5.33 -3.17 0.59
CA TYR A 72 -5.62 -4.46 -0.02
C TYR A 72 -5.99 -4.32 -1.50
N GLU A 73 -5.83 -5.41 -2.24
CA GLU A 73 -6.21 -5.51 -3.64
C GLU A 73 -7.26 -6.59 -3.80
N ILE A 74 -8.24 -6.32 -4.68
CA ILE A 74 -9.28 -7.28 -5.01
C ILE A 74 -9.00 -7.82 -6.40
N LYS A 75 -9.12 -9.12 -6.56
CA LYS A 75 -8.95 -9.77 -7.87
C LYS A 75 -9.90 -9.15 -8.89
N GLY A 76 -9.35 -8.75 -10.04
CA GLY A 76 -10.11 -8.12 -11.10
C GLY A 76 -10.19 -6.60 -11.00
N LYS A 77 -9.68 -5.99 -9.93
CA LYS A 77 -9.58 -4.53 -9.80
C LYS A 77 -8.12 -4.11 -9.82
N SER A 78 -7.83 -3.02 -10.52
CA SER A 78 -6.47 -2.53 -10.73
C SER A 78 -5.98 -1.57 -9.65
N ILE A 79 -6.90 -1.02 -8.84
CA ILE A 79 -6.58 0.01 -7.86
C ILE A 79 -6.66 -0.57 -6.46
N PRO A 80 -5.60 -0.45 -5.64
CA PRO A 80 -5.66 -0.86 -4.24
C PRO A 80 -6.62 0.01 -3.43
N ILE A 81 -7.17 -0.57 -2.37
CA ILE A 81 -8.12 0.09 -1.48
C ILE A 81 -7.48 0.26 -0.10
N VAL A 82 -7.61 1.44 0.50
CA VAL A 82 -7.10 1.77 1.84
C VAL A 82 -8.30 1.93 2.77
N HIS A 83 -8.49 1.00 3.71
CA HIS A 83 -9.55 1.06 4.70
C HIS A 83 -9.08 0.52 6.05
N ARG A 84 -9.89 0.72 7.07
CA ARG A 84 -9.57 0.32 8.45
C ARG A 84 -10.16 -1.05 8.77
N VAL A 85 -9.40 -1.86 9.50
CA VAL A 85 -9.85 -3.19 9.94
C VAL A 85 -10.95 -3.04 10.99
N LEU A 86 -12.12 -3.60 10.70
CA LEU A 86 -13.28 -3.56 11.57
C LEU A 86 -13.39 -4.82 12.43
N ARG A 87 -13.14 -5.98 11.84
CA ARG A 87 -13.16 -7.28 12.51
C ARG A 87 -12.04 -8.17 12.00
N GLU A 88 -11.56 -9.07 12.85
CA GLU A 88 -10.58 -10.08 12.48
C GLU A 88 -11.00 -11.46 12.95
N HIS A 89 -10.59 -12.48 12.19
CA HIS A 89 -10.70 -13.87 12.59
C HIS A 89 -9.39 -14.57 12.25
N ARG A 90 -8.73 -15.11 13.27
CA ARG A 90 -7.46 -15.83 13.10
C ARG A 90 -7.70 -17.32 12.99
N SER A 91 -7.11 -17.93 11.97
CA SER A 91 -7.02 -19.39 11.85
C SER A 91 -5.56 -19.81 11.91
N GLU A 92 -5.30 -21.12 11.90
CA GLU A 92 -3.93 -21.63 11.94
C GLU A 92 -3.10 -21.18 10.73
N ASP A 93 -3.73 -21.07 9.57
CA ASP A 93 -3.03 -20.83 8.31
C ASP A 93 -3.15 -19.37 7.83
N ASP A 94 -4.14 -18.62 8.28
CA ASP A 94 -4.41 -17.29 7.75
C ASP A 94 -5.21 -16.43 8.72
N GLN A 95 -5.24 -15.14 8.46
CA GLN A 95 -6.09 -14.18 9.16
C GLN A 95 -7.14 -13.64 8.19
N LEU A 96 -8.39 -13.68 8.58
CA LEU A 96 -9.49 -13.13 7.81
C LEU A 96 -9.89 -11.77 8.38
N LEU A 97 -10.08 -10.79 7.51
CA LEU A 97 -10.32 -9.41 7.89
C LEU A 97 -11.59 -8.88 7.25
N LEU A 98 -12.34 -8.09 8.00
CA LEU A 98 -13.41 -7.25 7.49
C LEU A 98 -13.01 -5.80 7.67
N THR A 99 -13.12 -5.01 6.60
CA THR A 99 -12.68 -3.61 6.58
C THR A 99 -13.82 -2.66 6.31
N LYS A 100 -13.60 -1.40 6.65
CA LYS A 100 -14.55 -0.31 6.42
C LYS A 100 -13.80 1.01 6.28
N GLY A 101 -14.23 1.85 5.33
CA GLY A 101 -13.75 3.23 5.21
C GLY A 101 -14.32 4.10 6.34
N ASP A 102 -13.48 4.94 6.95
CA ASP A 102 -13.90 5.79 8.07
C ASP A 102 -15.03 6.75 7.69
N ASN A 103 -15.11 7.14 6.43
CA ASN A 103 -16.13 8.05 5.91
C ASN A 103 -17.28 7.34 5.20
N ASN A 104 -17.34 6.02 5.26
CA ASN A 104 -18.38 5.23 4.62
C ASN A 104 -19.41 4.76 5.65
N ALA A 105 -20.68 4.72 5.24
CA ALA A 105 -21.76 4.27 6.11
C ALA A 105 -21.79 2.76 6.31
N GLN A 106 -21.29 2.01 5.32
CA GLN A 106 -21.32 0.55 5.31
C GLN A 106 -19.92 -0.03 5.21
N ASP A 107 -19.78 -1.31 5.63
CA ASP A 107 -18.52 -2.03 5.50
C ASP A 107 -18.24 -2.43 4.03
N ASP A 108 -17.11 -3.09 3.81
CA ASP A 108 -16.60 -3.37 2.47
C ASP A 108 -17.04 -4.73 1.92
N LEU A 109 -18.00 -5.42 2.52
CA LEU A 109 -18.44 -6.73 2.03
C LEU A 109 -18.83 -6.72 0.55
N LEU A 110 -19.46 -5.65 0.10
CA LEU A 110 -19.89 -5.51 -1.30
C LEU A 110 -18.71 -5.26 -2.26
N LEU A 111 -17.58 -4.83 -1.75
CA LEU A 111 -16.38 -4.57 -2.55
C LEU A 111 -15.57 -5.84 -2.81
N TYR A 112 -15.70 -6.85 -1.97
CA TYR A 112 -14.95 -8.08 -2.09
C TYR A 112 -15.46 -8.92 -3.28
N SER A 113 -14.66 -9.88 -3.71
CA SER A 113 -15.09 -10.76 -4.79
C SER A 113 -16.35 -11.54 -4.36
N ARG A 114 -17.18 -11.94 -5.35
CA ARG A 114 -18.50 -12.55 -5.09
C ARG A 114 -18.48 -13.77 -4.16
N LYS A 115 -17.35 -14.45 -4.07
CA LYS A 115 -17.19 -15.66 -3.25
C LYS A 115 -16.49 -15.38 -1.92
N GLN A 116 -16.16 -14.12 -1.63
CA GLN A 116 -15.43 -13.72 -0.44
C GLN A 116 -16.31 -12.93 0.51
N ASN A 117 -16.38 -13.37 1.77
CA ASN A 117 -16.98 -12.59 2.84
C ASN A 117 -15.94 -11.83 3.65
N TYR A 118 -14.67 -12.21 3.54
CA TYR A 118 -13.56 -11.61 4.27
C TYR A 118 -12.33 -11.52 3.38
N LEU A 119 -11.42 -10.61 3.71
CA LEU A 119 -10.09 -10.52 3.08
C LEU A 119 -9.13 -11.50 3.73
N SER A 120 -8.31 -12.14 2.92
CA SER A 120 -7.19 -12.96 3.39
C SER A 120 -5.95 -12.09 3.58
N GLN A 121 -5.35 -12.13 4.75
CA GLN A 121 -4.11 -11.39 5.00
C GLN A 121 -2.99 -11.82 4.06
N LYS A 122 -2.88 -13.12 3.80
CA LYS A 122 -1.82 -13.65 2.93
C LYS A 122 -2.00 -13.28 1.46
N ASN A 123 -3.24 -13.32 0.98
CA ASN A 123 -3.52 -13.25 -0.45
C ASN A 123 -3.93 -11.87 -0.92
N ASP A 124 -4.60 -11.09 -0.08
CA ASP A 124 -5.25 -9.85 -0.49
C ASP A 124 -4.57 -8.59 0.05
N LEU A 125 -3.88 -8.66 1.19
CA LEU A 125 -3.25 -7.50 1.78
C LEU A 125 -1.95 -7.12 1.06
N VAL A 126 -1.82 -5.84 0.75
CA VAL A 126 -0.56 -5.23 0.29
C VAL A 126 0.30 -4.85 1.49
N GLY A 127 -0.29 -4.32 2.54
CA GLY A 127 0.41 -3.97 3.76
C GLY A 127 -0.45 -3.17 4.73
N THR A 128 0.11 -2.90 5.90
CA THR A 128 -0.50 -2.06 6.92
C THR A 128 0.14 -0.68 6.89
N VAL A 129 -0.66 0.38 7.01
CA VAL A 129 -0.16 1.76 7.02
C VAL A 129 0.54 2.02 8.36
N LYS A 130 1.82 2.39 8.30
CA LYS A 130 2.64 2.71 9.47
C LYS A 130 3.08 4.17 9.52
N GLY A 131 2.94 4.91 8.42
CA GLY A 131 3.29 6.33 8.38
C GLY A 131 2.63 7.01 7.20
N TYR A 132 2.58 8.36 7.24
CA TYR A 132 1.99 9.12 6.14
C TYR A 132 2.61 10.51 6.06
N PHE A 133 2.57 11.08 4.85
CA PHE A 133 2.87 12.50 4.59
C PHE A 133 1.65 13.18 4.01
N PRO A 134 1.10 14.23 4.66
CA PRO A 134 -0.12 14.87 4.17
C PRO A 134 0.12 15.64 2.86
N LYS A 135 -0.76 15.42 1.89
CA LYS A 135 -0.90 16.17 0.64
C LYS A 135 0.31 16.22 -0.30
N LEU A 136 1.35 15.43 -0.07
CA LEU A 136 2.52 15.39 -0.97
C LEU A 136 2.21 14.70 -2.30
N GLY A 137 1.20 13.86 -2.35
CA GLY A 137 0.81 13.13 -3.56
C GLY A 137 0.10 13.97 -4.62
N TYR A 138 -0.19 15.23 -4.34
CA TYR A 138 -0.76 16.15 -5.34
C TYR A 138 0.26 16.67 -6.35
N ILE A 139 1.53 16.47 -6.11
CA ILE A 139 2.60 17.00 -6.97
C ILE A 139 2.86 16.09 -8.17
#